data_7f46468413fe4ebb544fc457ccadfc4b
#
_entry.id   7f46468413fe4ebb544fc457ccadfc4b
#
_cell.length_a   1.000
_cell.length_b   1.000
_cell.length_c   1.000
_cell.angle_alpha   90.00
_cell.angle_beta   90.00
_cell.angle_gamma   90.00
#
_symmetry.space_group_name_H-M   'P 1'
#
loop_
_entity.id
_entity.type
_entity.pdbx_description
1 polymer ?
#
loop_
_entity_poly.entity_id
_entity_poly.type
_entity_poly.pdbx_seq_one_letter_code
_entity_poly.pdbx_strand_id
1 'polypeptide(L)'
;MSGGFYLVISDEFLAMVGRDYSADVARINLELNLKGDGLLVDYVPPHTFVGNIDKMENGNCILVIGINPFLWDDQRFERANIELPNHCLTNYRNSGDVNALSDWINWQKEYFLSNEINATHFKKISRLIGPRYFSLTHGDDNWRDTLCQHIVEVDIVPYYSIKAQINDHKLAKLYRHDSALITHLNLIKWVIKKIQPRWIQVNGKAGWETICQELLNGEGKIIDDAGDKGSEIMVGHTNVSGNRIPVLLHKFIGGLGGANSHIQRNQVMDSWDKWLSNNS
;
A
#
# COMPACT_ATOMS: atom_id res chain seq x y z
N MET A 1 -30.20 18.16 -14.15
CA MET A 1 -29.85 18.21 -12.70
C MET A 1 -28.56 17.47 -12.55
N SER A 2 -27.43 18.16 -12.52
CA SER A 2 -26.12 17.60 -12.31
C SER A 2 -25.99 17.31 -10.80
N GLY A 3 -26.19 16.07 -10.43
CA GLY A 3 -25.85 15.61 -9.09
C GLY A 3 -24.34 15.77 -8.89
N GLY A 4 -23.94 16.85 -8.24
CA GLY A 4 -22.55 17.06 -7.87
C GLY A 4 -22.13 15.89 -6.97
N PHE A 5 -21.22 15.06 -7.46
CA PHE A 5 -20.52 14.11 -6.62
C PHE A 5 -19.68 14.93 -5.64
N TYR A 6 -20.16 15.08 -4.42
CA TYR A 6 -19.32 15.62 -3.35
C TYR A 6 -18.21 14.61 -3.10
N LEU A 7 -17.00 14.99 -3.47
CA LEU A 7 -15.82 14.22 -3.15
C LEU A 7 -15.67 14.17 -1.62
N VAL A 8 -15.95 13.04 -1.01
CA VAL A 8 -15.73 12.87 0.44
C VAL A 8 -14.23 12.64 0.63
N ILE A 9 -13.50 13.73 0.84
CA ILE A 9 -12.10 13.70 1.22
C ILE A 9 -12.05 13.55 2.74
N SER A 10 -11.28 12.60 3.24
CA SER A 10 -11.15 12.39 4.68
C SER A 10 -10.20 13.41 5.33
N ASP A 11 -10.42 13.67 6.61
CA ASP A 11 -9.52 14.50 7.40
C ASP A 11 -8.11 13.89 7.47
N GLU A 12 -8.00 12.56 7.46
CA GLU A 12 -6.72 11.83 7.46
C GLU A 12 -5.95 12.06 6.15
N PHE A 13 -6.64 12.09 5.01
CA PHE A 13 -6.02 12.43 3.72
C PHE A 13 -5.54 13.89 3.73
N LEU A 14 -6.38 14.83 4.16
CA LEU A 14 -6.03 16.24 4.26
C LEU A 14 -4.87 16.47 5.24
N ALA A 15 -4.87 15.79 6.37
CA ALA A 15 -3.78 15.86 7.34
C ALA A 15 -2.45 15.38 6.72
N MET A 16 -2.47 14.36 5.86
CA MET A 16 -1.25 13.86 5.21
C MET A 16 -0.75 14.82 4.13
N VAL A 17 -1.63 15.28 3.23
CA VAL A 17 -1.23 16.14 2.11
C VAL A 17 -0.94 17.59 2.51
N GLY A 18 -1.39 18.01 3.68
CA GLY A 18 -1.11 19.34 4.25
C GLY A 18 0.26 19.47 4.93
N ARG A 19 1.04 18.39 5.05
CA ARG A 19 2.33 18.39 5.76
C ARG A 19 3.44 19.11 5.01
N ASP A 20 4.48 19.47 5.76
CA ASP A 20 5.77 19.92 5.22
C ASP A 20 6.63 18.69 4.88
N TYR A 21 6.59 18.27 3.61
CA TYR A 21 7.29 17.07 3.14
C TYR A 21 8.82 17.20 3.26
N SER A 22 9.37 18.39 3.08
CA SER A 22 10.82 18.60 3.17
C SER A 22 11.34 18.36 4.58
N ALA A 23 10.65 18.90 5.58
CA ALA A 23 10.99 18.68 6.98
C ALA A 23 10.80 17.20 7.39
N ASP A 24 9.70 16.58 6.95
CA ASP A 24 9.41 15.18 7.26
C ASP A 24 10.43 14.23 6.64
N VAL A 25 10.72 14.39 5.34
CA VAL A 25 11.67 13.55 4.61
C VAL A 25 13.09 13.71 5.16
N ALA A 26 13.52 14.94 5.45
CA ALA A 26 14.84 15.20 6.03
C ALA A 26 15.01 14.48 7.38
N ARG A 27 14.00 14.56 8.25
CA ARG A 27 13.98 13.90 9.56
C ARG A 27 13.98 12.37 9.43
N ILE A 28 13.10 11.80 8.61
CA ILE A 28 12.98 10.35 8.43
C ILE A 28 14.25 9.76 7.81
N ASN A 29 14.85 10.43 6.80
CA ASN A 29 16.13 10.03 6.22
C ASN A 29 17.24 9.95 7.28
N LEU A 30 17.29 10.94 8.17
CA LEU A 30 18.28 11.00 9.26
C LEU A 30 18.07 9.85 10.26
N GLU A 31 16.86 9.69 10.78
CA GLU A 31 16.52 8.71 11.81
C GLU A 31 16.70 7.27 11.31
N LEU A 32 16.30 6.98 10.07
CA LEU A 32 16.49 5.67 9.45
C LEU A 32 17.93 5.47 8.94
N ASN A 33 18.76 6.51 8.91
CA ASN A 33 20.12 6.52 8.35
C ASN A 33 20.14 6.07 6.88
N LEU A 34 19.21 6.57 6.08
CA LEU A 34 19.12 6.26 4.65
C LEU A 34 20.22 6.97 3.86
N LYS A 35 20.69 6.36 2.77
CA LYS A 35 21.80 6.87 1.94
C LYS A 35 21.62 6.52 0.48
N GLY A 36 22.21 7.34 -0.40
CA GLY A 36 22.22 7.09 -1.85
C GLY A 36 20.83 6.89 -2.42
N ASP A 37 20.65 5.84 -3.22
CA ASP A 37 19.37 5.49 -3.86
C ASP A 37 18.24 5.15 -2.87
N GLY A 38 18.57 4.92 -1.59
CA GLY A 38 17.58 4.66 -0.53
C GLY A 38 17.05 5.93 0.12
N LEU A 39 17.58 7.12 -0.20
CA LEU A 39 17.05 8.38 0.31
C LEU A 39 15.62 8.59 -0.17
N LEU A 40 14.76 8.96 0.78
CA LEU A 40 13.42 9.45 0.46
C LEU A 40 13.53 10.85 -0.11
N VAL A 41 12.64 11.17 -1.07
CA VAL A 41 12.60 12.47 -1.74
C VAL A 41 11.41 13.31 -1.31
N ASP A 42 11.54 14.63 -1.30
CA ASP A 42 10.54 15.58 -0.83
C ASP A 42 9.84 16.37 -1.94
N TYR A 43 10.33 16.26 -3.18
CA TYR A 43 9.72 16.93 -4.34
C TYR A 43 8.56 16.17 -4.96
N VAL A 44 8.33 14.90 -4.53
CA VAL A 44 7.17 14.09 -4.89
C VAL A 44 6.21 14.11 -3.71
N PRO A 45 4.95 14.53 -3.89
CA PRO A 45 3.93 14.44 -2.85
C PRO A 45 3.79 13.02 -2.29
N PRO A 46 3.43 12.87 -1.00
CA PRO A 46 3.38 11.57 -0.37
C PRO A 46 2.35 10.67 -1.07
N HIS A 47 2.71 9.42 -1.26
CA HIS A 47 1.80 8.37 -1.69
C HIS A 47 0.75 8.13 -0.60
N THR A 48 -0.52 8.29 -0.93
CA THR A 48 -1.61 8.11 0.03
C THR A 48 -2.28 6.75 -0.11
N PHE A 49 -2.86 6.49 -1.26
CA PHE A 49 -3.41 5.20 -1.68
C PHE A 49 -3.58 5.18 -3.21
N VAL A 50 -3.72 4.00 -3.79
CA VAL A 50 -4.20 3.82 -5.16
C VAL A 50 -5.25 2.71 -5.22
N GLY A 51 -6.20 2.86 -6.15
CA GLY A 51 -7.38 1.99 -6.29
C GLY A 51 -8.68 2.68 -5.90
N ASN A 52 -9.80 2.16 -6.38
CA ASN A 52 -11.09 2.82 -6.26
C ASN A 52 -11.78 2.49 -4.92
N ILE A 53 -11.38 3.19 -3.85
CA ILE A 53 -11.91 3.01 -2.50
C ILE A 53 -13.43 3.25 -2.37
N ASP A 54 -14.05 3.96 -3.33
CA ASP A 54 -15.49 4.25 -3.28
C ASP A 54 -16.33 3.13 -3.93
N LYS A 55 -15.72 2.33 -4.80
CA LYS A 55 -16.38 1.19 -5.45
C LYS A 55 -16.10 -0.15 -4.77
N MET A 56 -15.18 -0.17 -3.79
CA MET A 56 -14.87 -1.40 -3.08
C MET A 56 -16.02 -1.79 -2.14
N GLU A 57 -16.49 -3.01 -2.30
CA GLU A 57 -17.51 -3.59 -1.43
C GLU A 57 -16.87 -4.32 -0.25
N ASN A 58 -17.54 -4.30 0.88
CA ASN A 58 -17.08 -4.96 2.11
C ASN A 58 -16.79 -6.44 1.86
N GLY A 59 -15.57 -6.86 2.16
CA GLY A 59 -15.13 -8.25 2.00
C GLY A 59 -14.86 -8.70 0.56
N ASN A 60 -15.01 -7.83 -0.46
CA ASN A 60 -14.74 -8.17 -1.86
C ASN A 60 -13.49 -7.48 -2.42
N CYS A 61 -12.65 -6.97 -1.56
CA CYS A 61 -11.39 -6.35 -1.92
C CYS A 61 -10.26 -6.78 -1.00
N ILE A 62 -9.03 -6.53 -1.43
CA ILE A 62 -7.80 -6.76 -0.69
C ILE A 62 -7.08 -5.45 -0.56
N LEU A 63 -6.58 -5.16 0.63
CA LEU A 63 -5.62 -4.08 0.83
C LEU A 63 -4.19 -4.65 0.69
N VAL A 64 -3.45 -4.16 -0.27
CA VAL A 64 -2.01 -4.45 -0.40
C VAL A 64 -1.23 -3.35 0.29
N ILE A 65 -0.30 -3.72 1.17
CA ILE A 65 0.60 -2.77 1.83
C ILE A 65 2.02 -3.02 1.32
N GLY A 66 2.59 -2.02 0.65
CA GLY A 66 4.00 -1.97 0.24
C GLY A 66 4.91 -1.40 1.35
N ILE A 67 6.19 -1.23 1.03
CA ILE A 67 7.15 -0.66 1.99
C ILE A 67 7.25 0.85 1.80
N ASN A 68 7.59 1.29 0.59
CA ASN A 68 7.57 2.67 0.16
C ASN A 68 7.44 2.74 -1.36
N PRO A 69 6.85 3.81 -1.90
CA PRO A 69 6.64 3.93 -3.33
C PRO A 69 7.97 4.09 -4.06
N PHE A 70 8.05 3.48 -5.24
CA PHE A 70 9.26 3.49 -6.07
C PHE A 70 9.30 4.75 -6.95
N LEU A 71 10.46 5.42 -6.95
CA LEU A 71 10.71 6.57 -7.81
C LEU A 71 11.24 6.11 -9.17
N TRP A 72 10.46 6.32 -10.22
CA TRP A 72 10.81 5.99 -11.59
C TRP A 72 11.39 7.20 -12.32
N ASP A 73 12.45 6.99 -13.07
CA ASP A 73 12.96 7.97 -14.04
C ASP A 73 12.24 7.77 -15.39
N ASP A 74 11.00 8.26 -15.46
CA ASP A 74 10.12 8.14 -16.63
C ASP A 74 9.18 9.36 -16.69
N GLN A 75 9.09 10.01 -17.85
CA GLN A 75 8.23 11.19 -18.06
C GLN A 75 6.75 10.94 -17.73
N ARG A 76 6.25 9.71 -17.89
CA ARG A 76 4.86 9.36 -17.53
C ARG A 76 4.68 9.36 -16.03
N PHE A 77 5.67 8.82 -15.30
CA PHE A 77 5.71 8.88 -13.85
C PHE A 77 5.76 10.34 -13.37
N GLU A 78 6.60 11.16 -13.96
CA GLU A 78 6.75 12.58 -13.63
C GLU A 78 5.40 13.31 -13.74
N ARG A 79 4.71 13.20 -14.87
CA ARG A 79 3.39 13.83 -15.04
C ARG A 79 2.36 13.36 -14.02
N ALA A 80 2.27 12.07 -13.81
CA ALA A 80 1.22 11.46 -13.00
C ALA A 80 1.43 11.60 -11.49
N ASN A 81 2.68 11.51 -11.03
CA ASN A 81 3.01 11.44 -9.61
C ASN A 81 3.70 12.69 -9.06
N ILE A 82 4.19 13.59 -9.93
CA ILE A 82 4.85 14.83 -9.52
C ILE A 82 4.04 16.03 -9.97
N GLU A 83 3.86 16.22 -11.29
CA GLU A 83 3.26 17.44 -11.83
C GLU A 83 1.79 17.58 -11.43
N LEU A 84 0.96 16.55 -11.68
CA LEU A 84 -0.46 16.59 -11.36
C LEU A 84 -0.72 16.78 -9.84
N PRO A 85 -0.13 15.96 -8.92
CA PRO A 85 -0.33 16.18 -7.50
C PRO A 85 0.16 17.55 -7.01
N ASN A 86 1.33 18.02 -7.47
CA ASN A 86 1.86 19.32 -7.07
C ASN A 86 0.98 20.48 -7.56
N HIS A 87 0.42 20.37 -8.78
CA HIS A 87 -0.54 21.36 -9.30
C HIS A 87 -1.80 21.40 -8.40
N CYS A 88 -2.40 20.26 -8.13
CA CYS A 88 -3.58 20.15 -7.27
C CYS A 88 -3.32 20.69 -5.86
N LEU A 89 -2.18 20.34 -5.25
CA LEU A 89 -1.79 20.80 -3.92
C LEU A 89 -1.54 22.31 -3.86
N THR A 90 -0.90 22.86 -4.89
CA THR A 90 -0.68 24.31 -4.99
C THR A 90 -2.01 25.06 -5.03
N ASN A 91 -2.96 24.59 -5.86
CA ASN A 91 -4.29 25.18 -5.95
C ASN A 91 -5.07 25.06 -4.62
N TYR A 92 -5.01 23.89 -3.98
CA TYR A 92 -5.61 23.68 -2.65
C TYR A 92 -5.03 24.61 -1.59
N ARG A 93 -3.69 24.73 -1.49
CA ARG A 93 -3.02 25.59 -0.53
C ARG A 93 -3.34 27.08 -0.73
N ASN A 94 -3.54 27.50 -1.97
CA ASN A 94 -3.87 28.89 -2.30
C ASN A 94 -5.35 29.24 -2.06
N SER A 95 -6.26 28.30 -2.26
CA SER A 95 -7.71 28.54 -2.21
C SER A 95 -8.38 28.06 -0.92
N GLY A 96 -7.80 27.06 -0.25
CA GLY A 96 -8.48 26.29 0.80
C GLY A 96 -9.61 25.39 0.27
N ASP A 97 -9.83 25.35 -1.06
CA ASP A 97 -10.90 24.56 -1.66
C ASP A 97 -10.43 23.11 -1.89
N VAL A 98 -11.03 22.17 -1.16
CA VAL A 98 -10.75 20.73 -1.27
C VAL A 98 -11.04 20.17 -2.67
N ASN A 99 -11.92 20.81 -3.45
CA ASN A 99 -12.21 20.39 -4.83
C ASN A 99 -10.98 20.53 -5.75
N ALA A 100 -10.02 21.38 -5.40
CA ALA A 100 -8.75 21.48 -6.14
C ALA A 100 -7.94 20.18 -6.14
N LEU A 101 -8.22 19.25 -5.22
CA LEU A 101 -7.56 17.93 -5.14
C LEU A 101 -8.26 16.86 -6.00
N SER A 102 -9.40 17.17 -6.63
CA SER A 102 -10.26 16.20 -7.30
C SER A 102 -9.55 15.42 -8.40
N ASP A 103 -8.78 16.09 -9.25
CA ASP A 103 -8.10 15.44 -10.39
C ASP A 103 -7.05 14.46 -9.91
N TRP A 104 -6.29 14.81 -8.87
CA TRP A 104 -5.32 13.90 -8.27
C TRP A 104 -6.00 12.69 -7.62
N ILE A 105 -7.08 12.90 -6.84
CA ILE A 105 -7.81 11.80 -6.20
C ILE A 105 -8.46 10.87 -7.25
N ASN A 106 -9.02 11.44 -8.33
CA ASN A 106 -9.55 10.64 -9.41
C ASN A 106 -8.46 9.82 -10.11
N TRP A 107 -7.29 10.42 -10.33
CA TRP A 107 -6.12 9.69 -10.82
C TRP A 107 -5.75 8.50 -9.93
N GLN A 108 -5.68 8.69 -8.61
CA GLN A 108 -5.40 7.61 -7.67
C GLN A 108 -6.46 6.50 -7.70
N LYS A 109 -7.75 6.84 -7.83
CA LYS A 109 -8.85 5.87 -7.95
C LYS A 109 -8.77 5.06 -9.25
N GLU A 110 -8.33 5.67 -10.33
CA GLU A 110 -8.22 5.07 -11.66
C GLU A 110 -6.81 4.56 -11.99
N TYR A 111 -5.91 4.57 -11.01
CA TYR A 111 -4.50 4.23 -11.18
C TYR A 111 -4.28 2.93 -11.95
N PHE A 112 -4.99 1.87 -11.60
CA PHE A 112 -4.84 0.55 -12.24
C PHE A 112 -5.36 0.49 -13.67
N LEU A 113 -6.20 1.42 -14.11
CA LEU A 113 -6.65 1.55 -15.50
C LEU A 113 -5.63 2.27 -16.36
N SER A 114 -4.74 3.06 -15.78
CA SER A 114 -3.76 3.83 -16.53
C SER A 114 -2.73 2.96 -17.21
N ASN A 115 -2.43 3.29 -18.48
CA ASN A 115 -1.30 2.70 -19.21
C ASN A 115 0.06 3.31 -18.79
N GLU A 116 0.02 4.34 -17.94
CA GLU A 116 1.21 5.07 -17.48
C GLU A 116 1.90 4.43 -16.28
N ILE A 117 1.29 3.42 -15.67
CA ILE A 117 1.89 2.70 -14.54
C ILE A 117 2.78 1.53 -14.97
N ASN A 118 3.80 1.26 -14.16
CA ASN A 118 4.55 0.01 -14.30
C ASN A 118 3.72 -1.15 -13.73
N ALA A 119 3.12 -1.88 -14.63
CA ALA A 119 2.21 -2.97 -14.30
C ALA A 119 2.87 -4.24 -13.78
N THR A 120 4.19 -4.38 -13.89
CA THR A 120 4.88 -5.67 -13.66
C THR A 120 4.65 -6.20 -12.25
N HIS A 121 4.70 -5.32 -11.25
CA HIS A 121 4.48 -5.67 -9.86
C HIS A 121 3.02 -6.08 -9.62
N PHE A 122 2.08 -5.24 -10.01
CA PHE A 122 0.65 -5.49 -9.84
C PHE A 122 0.15 -6.70 -10.64
N LYS A 123 0.71 -6.95 -11.83
CA LYS A 123 0.43 -8.16 -12.61
C LYS A 123 0.84 -9.44 -11.86
N LYS A 124 1.96 -9.40 -11.11
CA LYS A 124 2.38 -10.53 -10.26
C LYS A 124 1.42 -10.76 -9.10
N ILE A 125 0.97 -9.68 -8.44
CA ILE A 125 -0.03 -9.74 -7.37
C ILE A 125 -1.35 -10.29 -7.92
N SER A 126 -1.85 -9.76 -9.02
CA SER A 126 -3.07 -10.24 -9.67
C SER A 126 -3.00 -11.75 -10.00
N ARG A 127 -1.89 -12.21 -10.57
CA ARG A 127 -1.68 -13.64 -10.87
C ARG A 127 -1.59 -14.52 -9.64
N LEU A 128 -1.17 -13.96 -8.50
CA LEU A 128 -1.10 -14.70 -7.25
C LEU A 128 -2.50 -14.91 -6.65
N ILE A 129 -3.31 -13.86 -6.61
CA ILE A 129 -4.57 -13.83 -5.87
C ILE A 129 -5.80 -14.01 -6.78
N GLY A 130 -5.74 -13.57 -8.02
CA GLY A 130 -6.89 -13.53 -8.93
C GLY A 130 -7.56 -14.89 -9.15
N PRO A 131 -6.82 -15.94 -9.55
CA PRO A 131 -7.43 -17.26 -9.81
C PRO A 131 -8.04 -17.92 -8.58
N ARG A 132 -7.50 -17.64 -7.40
CA ARG A 132 -7.95 -18.28 -6.14
C ARG A 132 -9.16 -17.61 -5.54
N TYR A 133 -9.28 -16.30 -5.66
CA TYR A 133 -10.24 -15.55 -4.84
C TYR A 133 -11.26 -14.76 -5.66
N PHE A 134 -10.95 -14.50 -6.94
CA PHE A 134 -11.77 -13.67 -7.82
C PHE A 134 -12.21 -14.37 -9.11
N SER A 135 -12.09 -15.69 -9.16
CA SER A 135 -12.52 -16.52 -10.30
C SER A 135 -11.90 -16.12 -11.65
N LEU A 136 -10.69 -15.54 -11.62
CA LEU A 136 -9.96 -15.23 -12.84
C LEU A 136 -9.41 -16.48 -13.48
N THR A 137 -9.57 -16.62 -14.80
CA THR A 137 -8.91 -17.68 -15.55
C THR A 137 -7.43 -17.36 -15.75
N HIS A 138 -6.56 -18.39 -15.71
CA HIS A 138 -5.16 -18.25 -16.07
C HIS A 138 -5.06 -17.81 -17.55
N GLY A 139 -4.54 -16.61 -17.78
CA GLY A 139 -4.35 -16.08 -19.12
C GLY A 139 -5.19 -14.87 -19.49
N ASP A 140 -6.07 -14.41 -18.62
CA ASP A 140 -6.83 -13.19 -18.85
C ASP A 140 -5.91 -11.97 -18.95
N ASP A 141 -6.01 -11.27 -20.09
CA ASP A 141 -5.35 -9.97 -20.27
C ASP A 141 -6.01 -8.86 -19.45
N ASN A 142 -7.16 -9.12 -18.84
CA ASN A 142 -7.94 -8.19 -18.01
C ASN A 142 -7.46 -8.08 -16.54
N TRP A 143 -6.19 -8.37 -16.27
CA TRP A 143 -5.64 -8.24 -14.93
C TRP A 143 -5.80 -6.81 -14.34
N ARG A 144 -5.84 -5.78 -15.19
CA ARG A 144 -6.06 -4.39 -14.75
C ARG A 144 -7.47 -4.17 -14.22
N ASP A 145 -8.49 -4.68 -14.93
CA ASP A 145 -9.89 -4.57 -14.51
C ASP A 145 -10.10 -5.24 -13.16
N THR A 146 -9.47 -6.40 -12.96
CA THR A 146 -9.49 -7.10 -11.67
C THR A 146 -8.85 -6.29 -10.56
N LEU A 147 -7.69 -5.69 -10.80
CA LEU A 147 -7.05 -4.84 -9.82
C LEU A 147 -7.96 -3.65 -9.48
N CYS A 148 -8.57 -3.01 -10.48
CA CYS A 148 -9.51 -1.92 -10.27
C CYS A 148 -10.74 -2.29 -9.45
N GLN A 149 -11.17 -3.56 -9.52
CA GLN A 149 -12.36 -4.02 -8.81
C GLN A 149 -12.07 -4.57 -7.41
N HIS A 150 -10.83 -5.03 -7.16
CA HIS A 150 -10.55 -5.83 -5.97
C HIS A 150 -9.31 -5.38 -5.19
N ILE A 151 -8.52 -4.42 -5.68
CA ILE A 151 -7.27 -4.04 -5.02
C ILE A 151 -7.27 -2.56 -4.68
N VAL A 152 -6.90 -2.28 -3.44
CA VAL A 152 -6.40 -0.98 -2.98
C VAL A 152 -4.97 -1.20 -2.50
N GLU A 153 -4.10 -0.26 -2.78
CA GLU A 153 -2.71 -0.32 -2.35
C GLU A 153 -2.32 0.95 -1.60
N VAL A 154 -1.52 0.77 -0.56
CA VAL A 154 -0.85 1.80 0.22
C VAL A 154 0.57 1.35 0.53
N ASP A 155 1.45 2.29 0.87
CA ASP A 155 2.79 1.95 1.38
C ASP A 155 2.90 2.27 2.87
N ILE A 156 3.77 1.56 3.61
CA ILE A 156 4.02 1.86 5.03
C ILE A 156 4.67 3.24 5.16
N VAL A 157 5.69 3.52 4.35
CA VAL A 157 6.34 4.82 4.28
C VAL A 157 5.82 5.57 3.06
N PRO A 158 5.18 6.75 3.22
CA PRO A 158 4.50 7.41 2.11
C PRO A 158 5.43 8.13 1.11
N TYR A 159 6.72 8.22 1.41
CA TYR A 159 7.67 8.97 0.60
C TYR A 159 8.46 8.08 -0.36
N TYR A 160 8.70 8.59 -1.56
CA TYR A 160 9.33 7.86 -2.67
C TYR A 160 10.84 7.72 -2.50
N SER A 161 11.41 6.62 -2.99
CA SER A 161 12.84 6.42 -3.17
C SER A 161 13.14 5.53 -4.38
N ILE A 162 14.38 5.57 -4.90
CA ILE A 162 14.82 4.69 -5.99
C ILE A 162 14.92 3.24 -5.51
N LYS A 163 15.26 3.01 -4.24
CA LYS A 163 15.35 1.67 -3.64
C LYS A 163 14.81 1.67 -2.22
N ALA A 164 13.94 0.71 -1.92
CA ALA A 164 13.54 0.47 -0.54
C ALA A 164 14.72 -0.14 0.26
N GLN A 165 15.42 0.70 1.05
CA GLN A 165 16.53 0.29 1.93
C GLN A 165 16.20 0.54 3.41
N ILE A 166 14.95 0.32 3.76
CA ILE A 166 14.42 0.64 5.08
C ILE A 166 14.70 -0.52 6.04
N ASN A 167 15.30 -0.20 7.18
CA ASN A 167 15.46 -1.14 8.29
C ASN A 167 14.17 -1.17 9.10
N ASP A 168 13.49 -2.33 9.11
CA ASP A 168 12.19 -2.51 9.74
C ASP A 168 12.20 -2.20 11.25
N HIS A 169 13.22 -2.65 11.97
CA HIS A 169 13.34 -2.36 13.40
C HIS A 169 13.48 -0.87 13.72
N LYS A 170 14.22 -0.13 12.90
CA LYS A 170 14.30 1.32 13.05
C LYS A 170 12.98 1.99 12.68
N LEU A 171 12.33 1.52 11.62
CA LEU A 171 11.04 2.03 11.20
C LEU A 171 9.97 1.82 12.29
N ALA A 172 9.89 0.62 12.86
CA ALA A 172 8.98 0.30 13.95
C ALA A 172 9.19 1.18 15.19
N LYS A 173 10.45 1.51 15.51
CA LYS A 173 10.76 2.48 16.58
C LYS A 173 10.30 3.90 16.22
N LEU A 174 10.54 4.31 14.98
CA LEU A 174 10.22 5.66 14.52
C LEU A 174 8.70 5.89 14.49
N TYR A 175 7.91 4.90 14.14
CA TYR A 175 6.45 4.95 14.15
C TYR A 175 5.85 5.33 15.51
N ARG A 176 6.56 5.06 16.62
CA ARG A 176 6.06 5.37 17.96
C ARG A 176 6.00 6.86 18.29
N HIS A 177 6.73 7.71 17.55
CA HIS A 177 6.87 9.13 17.88
C HIS A 177 6.96 10.07 16.68
N ASP A 178 7.19 9.57 15.47
CA ASP A 178 7.26 10.42 14.28
C ASP A 178 5.86 10.83 13.81
N SER A 179 5.61 12.14 13.82
CA SER A 179 4.29 12.67 13.51
C SER A 179 3.84 12.42 12.06
N ALA A 180 4.78 12.34 11.09
CA ALA A 180 4.42 12.07 9.70
C ALA A 180 3.96 10.62 9.53
N LEU A 181 4.72 9.68 10.10
CA LEU A 181 4.39 8.27 10.04
C LEU A 181 3.11 7.95 10.82
N ILE A 182 2.89 8.57 11.99
CA ILE A 182 1.64 8.44 12.75
C ILE A 182 0.45 8.98 11.96
N THR A 183 0.60 10.14 11.30
CA THR A 183 -0.46 10.69 10.43
C THR A 183 -0.76 9.74 9.28
N HIS A 184 0.27 9.18 8.66
CA HIS A 184 0.10 8.20 7.58
C HIS A 184 -0.54 6.88 8.06
N LEU A 185 -0.18 6.39 9.24
CA LEU A 185 -0.83 5.21 9.84
C LEU A 185 -2.34 5.45 10.06
N ASN A 186 -2.73 6.65 10.47
CA ASN A 186 -4.14 7.01 10.60
C ASN A 186 -4.86 6.97 9.24
N LEU A 187 -4.20 7.44 8.17
CA LEU A 187 -4.71 7.29 6.81
C LEU A 187 -4.86 5.81 6.41
N ILE A 188 -3.87 4.96 6.68
CA ILE A 188 -3.95 3.51 6.42
C ILE A 188 -5.15 2.92 7.19
N LYS A 189 -5.31 3.22 8.47
CA LYS A 189 -6.43 2.76 9.29
C LYS A 189 -7.78 3.27 8.76
N TRP A 190 -7.84 4.50 8.27
CA TRP A 190 -9.03 5.03 7.61
C TRP A 190 -9.35 4.27 6.31
N VAL A 191 -8.35 3.99 5.45
CA VAL A 191 -8.54 3.16 4.25
C VAL A 191 -9.10 1.79 4.64
N ILE A 192 -8.52 1.10 5.63
CA ILE A 192 -8.99 -0.20 6.11
C ILE A 192 -10.46 -0.09 6.56
N LYS A 193 -10.80 0.92 7.35
CA LYS A 193 -12.17 1.16 7.82
C LYS A 193 -13.14 1.42 6.65
N LYS A 194 -12.70 2.17 5.65
CA LYS A 194 -13.53 2.56 4.50
C LYS A 194 -13.87 1.38 3.61
N ILE A 195 -12.87 0.55 3.26
CA ILE A 195 -13.05 -0.56 2.31
C ILE A 195 -13.38 -1.90 2.97
N GLN A 196 -13.11 -2.06 4.27
CA GLN A 196 -13.28 -3.31 5.03
C GLN A 196 -12.79 -4.54 4.23
N PRO A 197 -11.47 -4.63 3.96
CA PRO A 197 -10.95 -5.60 3.03
C PRO A 197 -11.16 -7.03 3.54
N ARG A 198 -11.28 -7.99 2.63
CA ARG A 198 -11.34 -9.41 2.96
C ARG A 198 -10.11 -9.88 3.75
N TRP A 199 -8.94 -9.36 3.37
CA TRP A 199 -7.69 -9.44 4.14
C TRP A 199 -6.75 -8.31 3.74
N ILE A 200 -5.69 -8.14 4.56
CA ILE A 200 -4.58 -7.24 4.28
C ILE A 200 -3.38 -8.09 3.86
N GLN A 201 -2.74 -7.74 2.74
CA GLN A 201 -1.56 -8.42 2.23
C GLN A 201 -0.35 -7.48 2.29
N VAL A 202 0.61 -7.77 3.14
CA VAL A 202 1.85 -6.99 3.28
C VAL A 202 2.94 -7.60 2.40
N ASN A 203 3.42 -6.83 1.43
CA ASN A 203 4.37 -7.27 0.44
C ASN A 203 5.78 -6.74 0.72
N GLY A 204 6.55 -7.52 1.46
CA GLY A 204 7.94 -7.23 1.79
C GLY A 204 8.28 -7.35 3.26
N LYS A 205 9.40 -8.03 3.56
CA LYS A 205 9.82 -8.30 4.93
C LYS A 205 10.25 -7.04 5.69
N ALA A 206 10.65 -5.98 4.98
CA ALA A 206 11.11 -4.73 5.60
C ALA A 206 10.01 -3.92 6.33
N GLY A 207 8.79 -4.44 6.37
CA GLY A 207 7.65 -3.85 7.10
C GLY A 207 7.00 -4.80 8.11
N TRP A 208 7.53 -6.02 8.31
CA TRP A 208 6.86 -7.01 9.15
C TRP A 208 6.82 -6.61 10.63
N GLU A 209 7.93 -6.13 11.19
CA GLU A 209 7.98 -5.69 12.58
C GLU A 209 7.07 -4.48 12.81
N THR A 210 7.11 -3.51 11.88
CA THR A 210 6.26 -2.32 11.93
C THR A 210 4.78 -2.70 11.89
N ILE A 211 4.36 -3.52 10.94
CA ILE A 211 2.97 -3.98 10.83
C ILE A 211 2.57 -4.83 12.03
N CYS A 212 3.45 -5.70 12.52
CA CYS A 212 3.17 -6.50 13.72
C CYS A 212 2.87 -5.61 14.93
N GLN A 213 3.63 -4.54 15.13
CA GLN A 213 3.42 -3.60 16.24
C GLN A 213 2.19 -2.72 16.04
N GLU A 214 2.03 -2.12 14.85
CA GLU A 214 1.06 -1.06 14.60
C GLU A 214 -0.34 -1.55 14.20
N LEU A 215 -0.43 -2.73 13.60
CA LEU A 215 -1.71 -3.30 13.16
C LEU A 215 -2.07 -4.62 13.85
N LEU A 216 -1.10 -5.46 14.23
CA LEU A 216 -1.36 -6.75 14.86
C LEU A 216 -1.20 -6.73 16.39
N ASN A 217 -0.94 -5.60 17.01
CA ASN A 217 -0.71 -5.45 18.46
C ASN A 217 0.35 -6.41 19.02
N GLY A 218 1.36 -6.76 18.20
CA GLY A 218 2.41 -7.70 18.54
C GLY A 218 2.06 -9.19 18.40
N GLU A 219 0.86 -9.52 17.91
CA GLU A 219 0.36 -10.92 17.84
C GLU A 219 0.69 -11.65 16.52
N GLY A 220 1.60 -11.12 15.71
CA GLY A 220 2.01 -11.76 14.45
C GLY A 220 2.71 -13.11 14.69
N LYS A 221 2.28 -14.16 13.96
CA LYS A 221 2.85 -15.51 14.02
C LYS A 221 3.53 -15.87 12.70
N ILE A 222 4.79 -16.28 12.76
CA ILE A 222 5.53 -16.80 11.60
C ILE A 222 5.12 -18.25 11.35
N ILE A 223 4.87 -18.56 10.07
CA ILE A 223 4.57 -19.91 9.57
C ILE A 223 5.57 -20.24 8.45
N ASP A 224 6.19 -21.41 8.54
CA ASP A 224 7.07 -21.97 7.50
C ASP A 224 6.69 -23.44 7.30
N ASP A 225 5.49 -23.66 6.78
CA ASP A 225 4.95 -25.01 6.56
C ASP A 225 5.67 -25.74 5.41
N ALA A 226 6.33 -25.02 4.52
CA ALA A 226 6.98 -25.58 3.35
C ALA A 226 8.48 -25.84 3.51
N GLY A 227 9.09 -25.39 4.63
CA GLY A 227 10.52 -25.52 4.87
C GLY A 227 11.41 -24.71 3.91
N ASP A 228 10.80 -23.86 3.07
CA ASP A 228 11.50 -22.95 2.16
C ASP A 228 11.43 -21.52 2.68
N LYS A 229 12.59 -20.98 3.06
CA LYS A 229 12.70 -19.59 3.57
C LYS A 229 12.11 -18.53 2.61
N GLY A 230 11.95 -18.85 1.32
CA GLY A 230 11.30 -17.96 0.35
C GLY A 230 9.79 -17.90 0.51
N SER A 231 9.15 -18.94 1.03
CA SER A 231 7.71 -19.06 1.26
C SER A 231 7.28 -18.81 2.71
N GLU A 232 8.20 -18.46 3.59
CA GLU A 232 7.90 -18.04 4.97
C GLU A 232 6.88 -16.89 4.97
N ILE A 233 5.83 -17.01 5.78
CA ILE A 233 4.82 -15.97 5.99
C ILE A 233 4.68 -15.64 7.47
N MET A 234 4.26 -14.42 7.77
CA MET A 234 3.73 -14.05 9.07
C MET A 234 2.23 -13.80 8.92
N VAL A 235 1.47 -14.21 9.91
CA VAL A 235 0.00 -14.10 9.89
C VAL A 235 -0.52 -13.54 11.20
N GLY A 236 -1.67 -12.90 11.16
CA GLY A 236 -2.33 -12.37 12.34
C GLY A 236 -3.68 -11.77 11.98
N HIS A 237 -4.26 -11.04 12.92
CA HIS A 237 -5.48 -10.28 12.68
C HIS A 237 -5.29 -8.85 13.16
N THR A 238 -5.87 -7.91 12.44
CA THR A 238 -6.06 -6.55 12.93
C THR A 238 -7.52 -6.31 13.29
N ASN A 239 -7.75 -5.42 14.26
CA ASN A 239 -9.10 -5.01 14.65
C ASN A 239 -9.28 -3.54 14.31
N VAL A 240 -10.12 -3.26 13.34
CA VAL A 240 -10.45 -1.89 12.93
C VAL A 240 -11.96 -1.70 13.00
N SER A 241 -12.41 -0.77 13.83
CA SER A 241 -13.84 -0.46 14.04
C SER A 241 -14.71 -1.68 14.42
N GLY A 242 -14.16 -2.61 15.20
CA GLY A 242 -14.86 -3.83 15.63
C GLY A 242 -14.80 -4.99 14.63
N ASN A 243 -14.25 -4.78 13.45
CA ASN A 243 -14.06 -5.84 12.46
C ASN A 243 -12.69 -6.48 12.61
N ARG A 244 -12.67 -7.80 12.73
CA ARG A 244 -11.45 -8.60 12.78
C ARG A 244 -11.05 -9.00 11.36
N ILE A 245 -9.96 -8.41 10.86
CA ILE A 245 -9.49 -8.56 9.49
C ILE A 245 -8.20 -9.39 9.48
N PRO A 246 -8.14 -10.50 8.72
CA PRO A 246 -6.93 -11.30 8.59
C PRO A 246 -5.81 -10.54 7.89
N VAL A 247 -4.56 -10.77 8.30
CA VAL A 247 -3.36 -10.13 7.75
C VAL A 247 -2.36 -11.19 7.35
N LEU A 248 -1.94 -11.16 6.08
CA LEU A 248 -0.88 -11.96 5.49
C LEU A 248 0.34 -11.08 5.24
N LEU A 249 1.47 -11.43 5.82
CA LEU A 249 2.75 -10.80 5.52
C LEU A 249 3.64 -11.83 4.81
N HIS A 250 4.14 -11.49 3.64
CA HIS A 250 5.05 -12.35 2.87
C HIS A 250 6.26 -11.57 2.37
N LYS A 251 7.32 -12.29 1.99
CA LYS A 251 8.51 -11.68 1.41
C LYS A 251 8.19 -11.08 0.04
N PHE A 252 8.92 -10.05 -0.35
CA PHE A 252 8.64 -9.29 -1.56
C PHE A 252 8.60 -10.19 -2.81
N ILE A 253 7.49 -10.17 -3.53
CA ILE A 253 7.30 -10.91 -4.77
C ILE A 253 8.13 -10.25 -5.87
N GLY A 254 9.14 -10.98 -6.37
CA GLY A 254 10.05 -10.49 -7.40
C GLY A 254 11.36 -9.88 -6.88
N GLY A 255 11.56 -9.85 -5.54
CA GLY A 255 12.80 -9.43 -4.89
C GLY A 255 13.75 -10.60 -4.56
N LEU A 256 15.01 -10.28 -4.25
CA LEU A 256 15.98 -11.27 -3.78
C LEU A 256 15.48 -11.95 -2.49
N GLY A 257 15.47 -13.28 -2.47
CA GLY A 257 15.03 -14.07 -1.30
C GLY A 257 13.52 -14.11 -1.07
N GLY A 258 12.71 -13.58 -2.00
CA GLY A 258 11.24 -13.65 -1.94
C GLY A 258 10.66 -14.83 -2.71
N ALA A 259 9.31 -14.90 -2.76
CA ALA A 259 8.56 -15.93 -3.49
C ALA A 259 8.62 -15.67 -5.01
N ASN A 260 9.75 -15.98 -5.64
CA ASN A 260 10.03 -15.64 -7.04
C ASN A 260 9.55 -16.70 -8.04
N SER A 261 9.55 -17.97 -7.67
CA SER A 261 9.03 -19.04 -8.51
C SER A 261 7.50 -19.15 -8.36
N HIS A 262 6.86 -19.76 -9.36
CA HIS A 262 5.43 -20.09 -9.30
C HIS A 262 5.14 -21.04 -8.12
N ILE A 263 6.06 -21.99 -7.86
CA ILE A 263 5.96 -22.95 -6.76
C ILE A 263 5.95 -22.23 -5.42
N GLN A 264 6.92 -21.33 -5.17
CA GLN A 264 7.00 -20.57 -3.93
C GLN A 264 5.77 -19.68 -3.71
N ARG A 265 5.25 -19.05 -4.75
CA ARG A 265 4.03 -18.23 -4.64
C ARG A 265 2.81 -19.09 -4.27
N ASN A 266 2.68 -20.28 -4.86
CA ASN A 266 1.61 -21.21 -4.48
C ASN A 266 1.78 -21.68 -3.04
N GLN A 267 2.99 -22.01 -2.59
CA GLN A 267 3.26 -22.39 -1.20
C GLN A 267 2.84 -21.29 -0.20
N VAL A 268 3.16 -20.03 -0.49
CA VAL A 268 2.69 -18.87 0.30
C VAL A 268 1.16 -18.91 0.43
N MET A 269 0.45 -19.08 -0.69
CA MET A 269 -1.02 -19.06 -0.68
C MET A 269 -1.62 -20.34 -0.06
N ASP A 270 -1.00 -21.49 -0.21
CA ASP A 270 -1.44 -22.73 0.42
C ASP A 270 -1.33 -22.65 1.96
N SER A 271 -0.20 -22.11 2.46
CA SER A 271 0.00 -21.86 3.88
C SER A 271 -1.00 -20.83 4.43
N TRP A 272 -1.28 -19.79 3.64
CA TRP A 272 -2.29 -18.78 3.97
C TRP A 272 -3.70 -19.39 4.05
N ASP A 273 -4.13 -20.13 3.04
CA ASP A 273 -5.47 -20.75 3.00
C ASP A 273 -5.68 -21.73 4.15
N LYS A 274 -4.65 -22.53 4.46
CA LYS A 274 -4.67 -23.44 5.61
C LYS A 274 -4.80 -22.68 6.94
N TRP A 275 -4.05 -21.58 7.09
CA TRP A 275 -4.17 -20.78 8.30
C TRP A 275 -5.54 -20.10 8.41
N LEU A 276 -6.01 -19.53 7.32
CA LEU A 276 -7.31 -18.83 7.27
C LEU A 276 -8.45 -19.79 7.65
N SER A 277 -8.47 -21.00 7.08
CA SER A 277 -9.50 -22.03 7.37
C SER A 277 -9.54 -22.45 8.85
N ASN A 278 -8.43 -22.31 9.57
CA ASN A 278 -8.35 -22.69 10.98
C ASN A 278 -8.58 -21.50 11.95
N ASN A 279 -8.68 -20.26 11.44
CA ASN A 279 -8.73 -19.05 12.26
C ASN A 279 -9.82 -18.05 11.84
N SER A 280 -10.70 -18.42 10.90
CA SER A 280 -11.86 -17.62 10.45
C SER A 280 -13.05 -17.78 11.37
#